data_d482605a800dc802615444c6e41e1fdd
#
_entry.id   d482605a800dc802615444c6e41e1fdd
#
_cell.length_a   1.000
_cell.length_b   1.000
_cell.length_c   1.000
_cell.angle_alpha   90.00
_cell.angle_beta   90.00
_cell.angle_gamma   90.00
#
_symmetry.space_group_name_H-M   'P 1'
#
loop_
_entity.id
_entity.type
_entity.pdbx_description
1 polymer ?
#
loop_
_entity_poly.entity_id
_entity_poly.type
_entity_poly.pdbx_seq_one_letter_code
_entity_poly.pdbx_strand_id
1 'polypeptide(L)'
;MTACELTAALQRRLDEIGAQIAQGIGEGIDEALGRRAESRFVAWMTDTWTRTMTRDEHGVFVVTGDIPAMWLRDSSAQLWPFLTMCDLPEVAHQIGGVIARQWHCIGVDPYANAFNPGSTGAHFDPDDLNLADELWERKYEVDSMAFPVDLAWRFWQRTARSDHLDNAVHEGCKCLVEVWSLEQDHARSTYRHVRPSEPVDTLGADGSGGPVGYTGMTWSGFRPSDDVCRYGYNIPAQFMAMRALRQIGEFCRVWDDEDLAERAAKLADEIDAGVRQFAIVNDHLAYEVDGLGSVLEMDDANMPSLLSLPLTSDLGRDDPLYQATRSWVLSEANPYLFSGPTARGVGSPHSPEGYIWHIGLAVQGLTGDDVEARDCLATILATDGGTGWTHESFDPTDPTRFTRGWFSWSNSMACLLMMAVAGI
;
A
#
# COMPACT_ATOMS: atom_id res chain seq x y z
N MET A 1 0.59 25.87 1.07
CA MET A 1 0.21 24.67 1.89
C MET A 1 0.34 25.01 3.36
N THR A 2 -0.58 24.55 4.20
CA THR A 2 -0.61 24.78 5.64
C THR A 2 -0.46 23.42 6.34
N ALA A 3 0.45 23.32 7.32
CA ALA A 3 0.61 22.11 8.12
C ALA A 3 -0.67 21.82 8.93
N CYS A 4 -0.93 20.54 9.16
CA CYS A 4 -2.10 20.11 9.93
C CYS A 4 -1.78 20.21 11.43
N GLU A 5 -2.63 20.93 12.16
CA GLU A 5 -2.47 21.11 13.59
C GLU A 5 -3.04 19.92 14.36
N LEU A 6 -2.34 19.49 15.40
CA LEU A 6 -2.82 18.48 16.32
C LEU A 6 -3.79 19.14 17.32
N THR A 7 -5.07 18.82 17.22
CA THR A 7 -6.06 19.36 18.17
C THR A 7 -5.97 18.69 19.53
N ALA A 8 -6.44 19.39 20.58
CA ALA A 8 -6.49 18.78 21.91
C ALA A 8 -7.45 17.57 21.99
N ALA A 9 -8.43 17.48 21.09
CA ALA A 9 -9.35 16.33 21.03
C ALA A 9 -8.64 15.11 20.44
N LEU A 10 -7.93 15.29 19.33
CA LEU A 10 -7.16 14.20 18.72
C LEU A 10 -6.01 13.74 19.63
N GLN A 11 -5.28 14.67 20.27
CA GLN A 11 -4.24 14.29 21.24
C GLN A 11 -4.79 13.42 22.37
N ARG A 12 -5.91 13.81 23.00
CA ARG A 12 -6.54 12.98 24.03
C ARG A 12 -6.93 11.60 23.51
N ARG A 13 -7.48 11.51 22.28
CA ARG A 13 -7.85 10.23 21.69
C ARG A 13 -6.62 9.34 21.45
N LEU A 14 -5.51 9.90 20.98
CA LEU A 14 -4.25 9.15 20.82
C LEU A 14 -3.70 8.66 22.17
N ASP A 15 -3.78 9.48 23.21
CA ASP A 15 -3.36 9.10 24.57
C ASP A 15 -4.27 8.00 25.13
N GLU A 16 -5.59 8.08 24.92
CA GLU A 16 -6.56 7.06 25.33
C GLU A 16 -6.31 5.70 24.65
N ILE A 17 -6.12 5.71 23.32
CA ILE A 17 -5.79 4.49 22.56
C ILE A 17 -4.41 3.95 23.00
N GLY A 18 -3.42 4.82 23.18
CA GLY A 18 -2.11 4.45 23.68
C GLY A 18 -2.17 3.72 25.03
N ALA A 19 -2.97 4.25 25.97
CA ALA A 19 -3.19 3.60 27.27
C ALA A 19 -3.89 2.23 27.15
N GLN A 20 -4.87 2.10 26.23
CA GLN A 20 -5.52 0.82 25.94
C GLN A 20 -4.51 -0.19 25.33
N ILE A 21 -3.64 0.26 24.44
CA ILE A 21 -2.54 -0.55 23.87
C ILE A 21 -1.61 -1.03 25.00
N ALA A 22 -1.19 -0.13 25.90
CA ALA A 22 -0.34 -0.50 27.03
C ALA A 22 -1.00 -1.57 27.91
N GLN A 23 -2.28 -1.41 28.21
CA GLN A 23 -3.06 -2.36 29.00
C GLN A 23 -3.20 -3.70 28.26
N GLY A 24 -3.70 -3.72 27.02
CA GLY A 24 -3.96 -4.95 26.26
C GLY A 24 -2.70 -5.77 25.99
N ILE A 25 -1.55 -5.13 25.77
CA ILE A 25 -0.25 -5.81 25.60
C ILE A 25 0.31 -6.22 26.97
N GLY A 26 0.20 -5.36 28.00
CA GLY A 26 0.78 -5.59 29.33
C GLY A 26 0.11 -6.72 30.11
N GLU A 27 -1.22 -6.85 30.05
CA GLU A 27 -2.00 -7.83 30.85
C GLU A 27 -1.73 -9.31 30.50
N GLY A 28 -0.98 -9.60 29.49
CA GLY A 28 -0.72 -11.00 29.10
C GLY A 28 0.72 -11.33 28.76
N ILE A 29 1.65 -10.35 28.71
CA ILE A 29 2.97 -10.59 28.12
C ILE A 29 4.09 -9.89 28.88
N ASP A 30 4.16 -8.54 28.84
CA ASP A 30 5.23 -7.74 29.40
C ASP A 30 4.79 -6.28 29.52
N GLU A 31 4.70 -5.79 30.77
CA GLU A 31 4.37 -4.39 31.04
C GLU A 31 5.35 -3.39 30.41
N ALA A 32 6.62 -3.78 30.24
CA ALA A 32 7.62 -2.91 29.61
C ALA A 32 7.37 -2.78 28.10
N LEU A 33 6.99 -3.87 27.45
CA LEU A 33 6.58 -3.87 26.03
C LEU A 33 5.34 -3.01 25.83
N GLY A 34 4.33 -3.16 26.71
CA GLY A 34 3.10 -2.36 26.67
C GLY A 34 3.38 -0.85 26.76
N ARG A 35 4.18 -0.41 27.75
CA ARG A 35 4.57 1.00 27.89
C ARG A 35 5.38 1.52 26.70
N ARG A 36 6.23 0.67 26.11
CA ARG A 36 6.99 1.04 24.91
C ARG A 36 6.06 1.20 23.71
N ALA A 37 5.13 0.29 23.51
CA ALA A 37 4.13 0.34 22.44
C ALA A 37 3.25 1.61 22.56
N GLU A 38 2.74 1.95 23.75
CA GLU A 38 2.02 3.21 24.02
C GLU A 38 2.81 4.43 23.56
N SER A 39 4.04 4.55 24.07
CA SER A 39 4.90 5.70 23.76
C SER A 39 5.18 5.83 22.26
N ARG A 40 5.42 4.71 21.56
CA ARG A 40 5.65 4.70 20.11
C ARG A 40 4.39 5.00 19.32
N PHE A 41 3.26 4.42 19.71
CA PHE A 41 1.96 4.68 19.07
C PHE A 41 1.64 6.17 19.07
N VAL A 42 1.65 6.81 20.24
CA VAL A 42 1.36 8.24 20.34
C VAL A 42 2.34 9.09 19.54
N ALA A 43 3.65 8.78 19.63
CA ALA A 43 4.67 9.52 18.89
C ALA A 43 4.51 9.38 17.37
N TRP A 44 4.31 8.15 16.85
CA TRP A 44 4.22 7.88 15.43
C TRP A 44 2.93 8.42 14.81
N MET A 45 1.79 8.28 15.49
CA MET A 45 0.53 8.86 15.05
C MET A 45 0.56 10.39 15.03
N THR A 46 1.16 11.00 16.06
CA THR A 46 1.36 12.45 16.13
C THR A 46 2.27 12.93 14.98
N ASP A 47 3.37 12.23 14.72
CA ASP A 47 4.31 12.56 13.64
C ASP A 47 3.63 12.47 12.27
N THR A 48 2.93 11.37 11.99
CA THR A 48 2.17 11.21 10.75
C THR A 48 1.19 12.36 10.55
N TRP A 49 0.45 12.74 11.59
CA TRP A 49 -0.53 13.83 11.49
C TRP A 49 0.11 15.20 11.25
N THR A 50 1.17 15.52 11.99
CA THR A 50 1.71 16.91 12.04
C THR A 50 2.81 17.16 11.03
N ARG A 51 3.55 16.12 10.61
CA ARG A 51 4.74 16.29 9.76
C ARG A 51 4.55 15.80 8.34
N THR A 52 3.64 14.83 8.09
CA THR A 52 3.46 14.33 6.74
C THR A 52 2.32 15.02 6.01
N MET A 53 1.36 15.64 6.71
CA MET A 53 0.17 16.20 6.10
C MET A 53 0.23 17.72 5.98
N THR A 54 -0.08 18.22 4.78
CA THR A 54 -0.26 19.64 4.51
C THR A 54 -1.53 19.85 3.68
N ARG A 55 -2.21 20.99 3.86
CA ARG A 55 -3.47 21.30 3.17
C ARG A 55 -3.33 22.49 2.23
N ASP A 56 -3.99 22.37 1.07
CA ASP A 56 -4.20 23.46 0.12
C ASP A 56 -5.61 23.39 -0.54
N GLU A 57 -5.80 24.07 -1.68
CA GLU A 57 -7.06 24.13 -2.42
C GLU A 57 -7.50 22.77 -3.03
N HIS A 58 -6.57 21.85 -3.27
CA HIS A 58 -6.87 20.52 -3.83
C HIS A 58 -7.08 19.44 -2.74
N GLY A 59 -6.97 19.80 -1.47
CA GLY A 59 -7.18 18.90 -0.36
C GLY A 59 -5.97 18.73 0.56
N VAL A 60 -5.69 17.50 1.02
CA VAL A 60 -4.58 17.19 1.91
C VAL A 60 -3.52 16.39 1.18
N PHE A 61 -2.34 16.96 1.07
CA PHE A 61 -1.16 16.33 0.53
C PHE A 61 -0.41 15.57 1.64
N VAL A 62 0.00 14.33 1.38
CA VAL A 62 0.64 13.45 2.37
C VAL A 62 1.97 12.97 1.83
N VAL A 63 3.07 13.34 2.49
CA VAL A 63 4.39 12.79 2.16
C VAL A 63 4.59 11.45 2.86
N THR A 64 5.39 10.58 2.25
CA THR A 64 5.69 9.24 2.80
C THR A 64 6.69 9.26 3.97
N GLY A 65 7.33 10.42 4.23
CA GLY A 65 8.36 10.63 5.23
C GLY A 65 9.44 11.55 4.69
N ASP A 66 10.63 11.02 4.50
CA ASP A 66 11.84 11.73 4.06
C ASP A 66 11.84 12.15 2.56
N ILE A 67 10.85 11.73 1.76
CA ILE A 67 10.71 12.13 0.36
C ILE A 67 9.57 13.15 0.24
N PRO A 68 9.78 14.31 -0.42
CA PRO A 68 8.81 15.41 -0.47
C PRO A 68 7.74 15.20 -1.55
N ALA A 69 7.25 13.98 -1.73
CA ALA A 69 6.24 13.61 -2.72
C ALA A 69 5.14 12.76 -2.09
N MET A 70 3.99 12.70 -2.76
CA MET A 70 2.83 11.92 -2.33
C MET A 70 2.65 10.72 -3.26
N TRP A 71 2.93 9.52 -2.75
CA TRP A 71 2.50 8.26 -3.37
C TRP A 71 1.04 7.99 -3.05
N LEU A 72 0.27 7.55 -4.03
CA LEU A 72 -1.15 7.21 -3.85
C LEU A 72 -1.31 6.02 -2.88
N ARG A 73 -0.44 5.04 -2.96
CA ARG A 73 -0.35 3.88 -2.06
C ARG A 73 -0.09 4.30 -0.63
N ASP A 74 1.04 4.97 -0.39
CA ASP A 74 1.51 5.37 0.95
C ASP A 74 0.49 6.27 1.64
N SER A 75 0.00 7.30 0.94
CA SER A 75 -0.97 8.26 1.47
C SER A 75 -2.30 7.61 1.89
N SER A 76 -2.65 6.47 1.31
CA SER A 76 -3.82 5.69 1.71
C SER A 76 -3.53 4.85 2.96
N ALA A 77 -2.48 4.03 2.91
CA ALA A 77 -2.17 3.07 3.96
C ALA A 77 -1.73 3.75 5.28
N GLN A 78 -1.05 4.91 5.20
CA GLN A 78 -0.70 5.73 6.36
C GLN A 78 -1.94 6.17 7.18
N LEU A 79 -3.11 6.22 6.56
CA LEU A 79 -4.34 6.69 7.22
C LEU A 79 -5.19 5.56 7.82
N TRP A 80 -4.87 4.30 7.55
CA TRP A 80 -5.70 3.20 8.07
C TRP A 80 -5.89 3.21 9.59
N PRO A 81 -4.86 3.49 10.43
CA PRO A 81 -5.09 3.58 11.88
C PRO A 81 -6.03 4.73 12.26
N PHE A 82 -6.00 5.86 11.52
CA PHE A 82 -6.86 7.02 11.80
C PHE A 82 -8.34 6.79 11.47
N LEU A 83 -8.66 5.80 10.62
CA LEU A 83 -10.06 5.47 10.29
C LEU A 83 -10.88 5.10 11.54
N THR A 84 -10.24 4.55 12.57
CA THR A 84 -10.91 4.23 13.84
C THR A 84 -11.37 5.46 14.63
N MET A 85 -10.81 6.62 14.31
CA MET A 85 -11.06 7.91 14.97
C MET A 85 -11.91 8.88 14.13
N CYS A 86 -12.57 8.40 13.07
CA CYS A 86 -13.41 9.23 12.18
C CYS A 86 -14.69 9.78 12.84
N ASP A 87 -14.99 9.40 14.08
CA ASP A 87 -15.99 10.05 14.93
C ASP A 87 -15.55 11.46 15.38
N LEU A 88 -14.25 11.77 15.32
CA LEU A 88 -13.72 13.12 15.48
C LEU A 88 -13.87 13.90 14.16
N PRO A 89 -14.58 15.05 14.16
CA PRO A 89 -14.84 15.81 12.93
C PRO A 89 -13.57 16.23 12.19
N GLU A 90 -12.50 16.58 12.91
CA GLU A 90 -11.22 16.96 12.34
C GLU A 90 -10.53 15.80 11.63
N VAL A 91 -10.62 14.57 12.15
CA VAL A 91 -10.06 13.37 11.53
C VAL A 91 -10.83 13.05 10.25
N ALA A 92 -12.16 13.03 10.33
CA ALA A 92 -12.99 12.80 9.14
C ALA A 92 -12.76 13.87 8.05
N HIS A 93 -12.65 15.16 8.45
CA HIS A 93 -12.36 16.24 7.51
C HIS A 93 -10.97 16.09 6.84
N GLN A 94 -9.97 15.62 7.60
CA GLN A 94 -8.62 15.45 7.09
C GLN A 94 -8.55 14.28 6.10
N ILE A 95 -9.12 13.13 6.46
CA ILE A 95 -9.19 11.97 5.56
C ILE A 95 -9.98 12.29 4.29
N GLY A 96 -11.12 12.97 4.39
CA GLY A 96 -11.87 13.46 3.23
C GLY A 96 -11.02 14.38 2.32
N GLY A 97 -10.16 15.20 2.93
CA GLY A 97 -9.19 16.02 2.19
C GLY A 97 -8.11 15.22 1.48
N VAL A 98 -7.63 14.11 2.07
CA VAL A 98 -6.68 13.20 1.39
C VAL A 98 -7.36 12.51 0.20
N ILE A 99 -8.57 12.01 0.39
CA ILE A 99 -9.37 11.40 -0.68
C ILE A 99 -9.51 12.41 -1.85
N ALA A 100 -9.93 13.63 -1.58
CA ALA A 100 -10.06 14.66 -2.62
C ALA A 100 -8.74 14.90 -3.38
N ARG A 101 -7.60 14.96 -2.66
CA ARG A 101 -6.27 15.11 -3.26
C ARG A 101 -5.89 13.93 -4.15
N GLN A 102 -6.13 12.69 -3.71
CA GLN A 102 -5.81 11.49 -4.48
C GLN A 102 -6.56 11.45 -5.81
N TRP A 103 -7.86 11.78 -5.79
CA TRP A 103 -8.66 11.81 -7.02
C TRP A 103 -8.29 12.98 -7.92
N HIS A 104 -7.85 14.12 -7.38
CA HIS A 104 -7.21 15.18 -8.16
C HIS A 104 -5.94 14.66 -8.86
N CYS A 105 -5.07 13.96 -8.16
CA CYS A 105 -3.84 13.38 -8.70
C CYS A 105 -4.13 12.37 -9.83
N ILE A 106 -5.08 11.45 -9.65
CA ILE A 106 -5.53 10.51 -10.70
C ILE A 106 -6.05 11.25 -11.92
N GLY A 107 -6.76 12.38 -11.72
CA GLY A 107 -7.22 13.26 -12.81
C GLY A 107 -6.09 13.95 -13.57
N VAL A 108 -4.92 14.16 -12.95
CA VAL A 108 -3.72 14.70 -13.63
C VAL A 108 -3.09 13.64 -14.52
N ASP A 109 -2.76 12.46 -13.99
CA ASP A 109 -2.25 11.33 -14.77
C ASP A 109 -2.51 10.00 -14.05
N PRO A 110 -3.38 9.12 -14.59
CA PRO A 110 -3.69 7.83 -13.97
C PRO A 110 -2.55 6.80 -14.06
N TYR A 111 -1.51 7.09 -14.84
CA TYR A 111 -0.32 6.22 -14.94
C TYR A 111 0.81 6.65 -13.98
N ALA A 112 0.63 7.70 -13.20
CA ALA A 112 1.62 8.13 -12.23
C ALA A 112 1.35 7.51 -10.84
N ASN A 113 2.44 7.16 -10.15
CA ASN A 113 2.42 6.63 -8.78
C ASN A 113 2.66 7.73 -7.74
N ALA A 114 3.45 8.78 -8.07
CA ALA A 114 3.85 9.81 -7.13
C ALA A 114 3.70 11.22 -7.71
N PHE A 115 3.31 12.17 -6.84
CA PHE A 115 2.91 13.52 -7.22
C PHE A 115 3.61 14.59 -6.38
N ASN A 116 3.78 15.76 -6.99
CA ASN A 116 4.23 16.97 -6.35
C ASN A 116 3.09 17.69 -5.61
N PRO A 117 3.41 18.56 -4.64
CA PRO A 117 2.39 19.38 -3.97
C PRO A 117 1.69 20.39 -4.89
N GLY A 118 2.18 20.59 -6.11
CA GLY A 118 1.67 21.46 -7.16
C GLY A 118 2.59 21.41 -8.37
N SER A 119 2.47 22.33 -9.32
CA SER A 119 3.34 22.41 -10.51
C SER A 119 4.74 22.91 -10.14
N THR A 120 5.52 22.05 -9.45
CA THR A 120 6.88 22.41 -8.99
C THR A 120 7.95 22.10 -10.03
N GLY A 121 7.68 21.17 -10.96
CA GLY A 121 8.67 20.65 -11.91
C GLY A 121 9.79 19.81 -11.24
N ALA A 122 9.60 19.40 -9.97
CA ALA A 122 10.51 18.48 -9.31
C ALA A 122 10.16 17.03 -9.71
N HIS A 123 11.18 16.21 -9.95
CA HIS A 123 11.02 14.82 -10.35
C HIS A 123 11.96 13.94 -9.53
N PHE A 124 11.63 12.66 -9.40
CA PHE A 124 12.50 11.69 -8.74
C PHE A 124 13.86 11.62 -9.44
N ASP A 125 13.85 11.51 -10.76
CA ASP A 125 15.05 11.55 -11.58
C ASP A 125 14.95 12.71 -12.58
N PRO A 126 15.97 13.59 -12.67
CA PRO A 126 15.96 14.73 -13.60
C PRO A 126 15.97 14.30 -15.09
N ASP A 127 16.34 13.04 -15.39
CA ASP A 127 16.34 12.48 -16.73
C ASP A 127 14.99 11.83 -17.11
N ASP A 128 14.00 11.81 -16.21
CA ASP A 128 12.63 11.39 -16.52
C ASP A 128 12.05 12.34 -17.58
N LEU A 129 11.75 11.79 -18.75
CA LEU A 129 11.38 12.59 -19.93
C LEU A 129 9.86 12.84 -19.98
N ASN A 130 9.51 14.07 -20.37
CA ASN A 130 8.13 14.46 -20.67
C ASN A 130 7.13 14.34 -19.50
N LEU A 131 7.60 14.55 -18.27
CA LEU A 131 6.71 14.61 -17.12
C LEU A 131 6.07 16.02 -17.03
N ALA A 132 4.79 16.03 -16.58
CA ALA A 132 4.15 17.28 -16.16
C ALA A 132 4.76 17.77 -14.84
N ASP A 133 4.72 19.07 -14.58
CA ASP A 133 5.32 19.70 -13.39
C ASP A 133 4.68 19.20 -12.07
N GLU A 134 3.49 18.65 -12.11
CA GLU A 134 2.76 18.05 -10.99
C GLU A 134 3.23 16.64 -10.63
N LEU A 135 3.96 15.96 -11.53
CA LEU A 135 4.38 14.58 -11.34
C LEU A 135 5.75 14.53 -10.68
N TRP A 136 5.88 13.77 -9.60
CA TRP A 136 7.16 13.40 -9.02
C TRP A 136 7.76 12.20 -9.77
N GLU A 137 6.91 11.19 -10.08
CA GLU A 137 7.29 9.98 -10.80
C GLU A 137 6.10 9.40 -11.57
N ARG A 138 6.36 8.77 -12.71
CA ARG A 138 5.33 8.19 -13.59
C ARG A 138 5.55 6.69 -13.82
N LYS A 139 5.70 5.94 -12.73
CA LYS A 139 5.71 4.47 -12.76
C LYS A 139 4.25 3.96 -12.69
N TYR A 140 3.84 3.18 -13.69
CA TYR A 140 2.50 2.62 -13.72
C TYR A 140 2.42 1.37 -12.87
N GLU A 141 1.71 1.49 -11.78
CA GLU A 141 1.41 0.46 -10.79
C GLU A 141 -0.10 0.33 -10.64
N VAL A 142 -0.62 -0.88 -10.76
CA VAL A 142 -2.07 -1.15 -10.64
C VAL A 142 -2.57 -0.78 -9.24
N ASP A 143 -1.80 -1.07 -8.20
CA ASP A 143 -2.16 -0.77 -6.82
C ASP A 143 -2.22 0.72 -6.52
N SER A 144 -1.43 1.56 -7.20
CA SER A 144 -1.47 3.02 -7.03
C SER A 144 -2.86 3.61 -7.28
N MET A 145 -3.63 3.06 -8.22
CA MET A 145 -5.04 3.47 -8.42
C MET A 145 -6.02 2.74 -7.49
N ALA A 146 -5.69 1.52 -7.04
CA ALA A 146 -6.58 0.74 -6.19
C ALA A 146 -6.63 1.26 -4.74
N PHE A 147 -5.52 1.77 -4.20
CA PHE A 147 -5.46 2.30 -2.84
C PHE A 147 -6.39 3.48 -2.57
N PRO A 148 -6.52 4.50 -3.45
CA PRO A 148 -7.52 5.57 -3.31
C PRO A 148 -8.96 5.08 -3.27
N VAL A 149 -9.30 4.05 -4.06
CA VAL A 149 -10.64 3.43 -4.02
C VAL A 149 -10.88 2.79 -2.66
N ASP A 150 -9.90 1.99 -2.17
CA ASP A 150 -10.00 1.30 -0.87
C ASP A 150 -10.09 2.29 0.29
N LEU A 151 -9.32 3.40 0.27
CA LEU A 151 -9.42 4.43 1.30
C LEU A 151 -10.79 5.12 1.29
N ALA A 152 -11.30 5.49 0.12
CA ALA A 152 -12.62 6.11 -0.01
C ALA A 152 -13.73 5.17 0.46
N TRP A 153 -13.64 3.87 0.13
CA TRP A 153 -14.59 2.86 0.56
C TRP A 153 -14.54 2.63 2.08
N ARG A 154 -13.36 2.47 2.68
CA ARG A 154 -13.19 2.31 4.13
C ARG A 154 -13.71 3.52 4.89
N PHE A 155 -13.46 4.73 4.38
CA PHE A 155 -13.97 5.96 4.97
C PHE A 155 -15.50 6.01 4.92
N TRP A 156 -16.11 5.62 3.77
CA TRP A 156 -17.57 5.51 3.66
C TRP A 156 -18.15 4.50 4.64
N GLN A 157 -17.60 3.30 4.69
CA GLN A 157 -18.04 2.25 5.63
C GLN A 157 -17.93 2.70 7.09
N ARG A 158 -16.88 3.43 7.41
CA ARG A 158 -16.64 3.88 8.80
C ARG A 158 -17.53 5.03 9.22
N THR A 159 -17.83 5.95 8.32
CA THR A 159 -18.56 7.19 8.63
C THR A 159 -20.02 7.18 8.21
N ALA A 160 -20.42 6.25 7.35
CA ALA A 160 -21.69 6.22 6.62
C ALA A 160 -21.96 7.52 5.81
N ARG A 161 -20.94 8.37 5.57
CA ARG A 161 -21.00 9.60 4.77
C ARG A 161 -20.59 9.29 3.34
N SER A 162 -21.31 9.85 2.37
CA SER A 162 -21.04 9.71 0.93
C SER A 162 -20.68 11.03 0.25
N ASP A 163 -20.53 12.11 0.99
CA ASP A 163 -20.23 13.44 0.43
C ASP A 163 -18.84 13.55 -0.23
N HIS A 164 -17.92 12.66 0.12
CA HIS A 164 -16.62 12.51 -0.55
C HIS A 164 -16.70 11.73 -1.87
N LEU A 165 -17.80 11.01 -2.14
CA LEU A 165 -18.06 10.33 -3.41
C LEU A 165 -18.65 11.35 -4.42
N ASP A 166 -17.92 12.41 -4.65
CA ASP A 166 -18.30 13.52 -5.52
C ASP A 166 -18.03 13.21 -7.01
N ASN A 167 -18.22 14.22 -7.87
CA ASN A 167 -18.02 14.06 -9.31
C ASN A 167 -16.55 13.75 -9.69
N ALA A 168 -15.56 14.23 -8.90
CA ALA A 168 -14.16 13.95 -9.18
C ALA A 168 -13.84 12.46 -8.92
N VAL A 169 -14.37 11.91 -7.85
CA VAL A 169 -14.27 10.47 -7.54
C VAL A 169 -14.97 9.63 -8.60
N HIS A 170 -16.17 10.05 -9.04
CA HIS A 170 -16.94 9.35 -10.07
C HIS A 170 -16.19 9.31 -11.42
N GLU A 171 -15.73 10.45 -11.92
CA GLU A 171 -14.97 10.52 -13.18
C GLU A 171 -13.61 9.78 -13.06
N GLY A 172 -12.96 9.86 -11.90
CA GLY A 172 -11.74 9.11 -11.63
C GLY A 172 -11.96 7.59 -11.66
N CYS A 173 -13.07 7.08 -11.12
CA CYS A 173 -13.44 5.67 -11.19
C CYS A 173 -13.70 5.21 -12.64
N LYS A 174 -14.35 6.05 -13.47
CA LYS A 174 -14.51 5.76 -14.90
C LYS A 174 -13.16 5.65 -15.60
N CYS A 175 -12.27 6.63 -15.36
CA CYS A 175 -10.92 6.64 -15.90
C CYS A 175 -10.15 5.37 -15.49
N LEU A 176 -10.22 4.98 -14.21
CA LEU A 176 -9.57 3.78 -13.68
C LEU A 176 -10.06 2.51 -14.40
N VAL A 177 -11.37 2.32 -14.55
CA VAL A 177 -11.95 1.17 -15.26
C VAL A 177 -11.53 1.16 -16.73
N GLU A 178 -11.44 2.33 -17.38
CA GLU A 178 -10.96 2.48 -18.76
C GLU A 178 -9.48 2.11 -18.91
N VAL A 179 -8.62 2.62 -18.01
CA VAL A 179 -7.18 2.31 -18.02
C VAL A 179 -6.96 0.82 -17.81
N TRP A 180 -7.56 0.22 -16.79
CA TRP A 180 -7.38 -1.21 -16.51
C TRP A 180 -7.94 -2.10 -17.63
N SER A 181 -9.05 -1.70 -18.27
CA SER A 181 -9.58 -2.42 -19.45
C SER A 181 -8.67 -2.29 -20.67
N LEU A 182 -8.03 -1.13 -20.88
CA LEU A 182 -7.04 -0.95 -21.94
C LEU A 182 -5.81 -1.83 -21.69
N GLU A 183 -5.34 -1.86 -20.46
CA GLU A 183 -4.13 -2.58 -20.05
C GLU A 183 -4.32 -4.11 -19.98
N GLN A 184 -5.54 -4.65 -20.15
CA GLN A 184 -5.72 -6.08 -20.43
C GLN A 184 -5.09 -6.49 -21.77
N ASP A 185 -5.00 -5.57 -22.73
CA ASP A 185 -4.29 -5.73 -24.00
C ASP A 185 -3.22 -4.65 -24.13
N HIS A 186 -2.15 -4.81 -23.37
CA HIS A 186 -1.07 -3.82 -23.27
C HIS A 186 -0.44 -3.46 -24.62
N ALA A 187 -0.52 -4.32 -25.64
CA ALA A 187 -0.06 -4.01 -26.99
C ALA A 187 -0.78 -2.79 -27.61
N ARG A 188 -1.97 -2.43 -27.13
CA ARG A 188 -2.73 -1.24 -27.52
C ARG A 188 -2.39 0.01 -26.72
N SER A 189 -1.66 -0.15 -25.60
CA SER A 189 -1.29 0.97 -24.73
C SER A 189 -0.19 1.82 -25.36
N THR A 190 -0.27 3.11 -25.10
CA THR A 190 0.78 4.07 -25.44
C THR A 190 1.71 4.37 -24.27
N TYR A 191 1.47 3.77 -23.10
CA TYR A 191 2.32 3.95 -21.95
C TYR A 191 3.75 3.51 -22.23
N ARG A 192 4.72 4.32 -21.80
CA ARG A 192 6.15 4.04 -21.88
C ARG A 192 6.84 4.62 -20.67
N HIS A 193 7.85 3.89 -20.19
CA HIS A 193 8.74 4.39 -19.15
C HIS A 193 10.19 4.06 -19.50
N VAL A 194 10.99 5.10 -19.67
CA VAL A 194 12.44 5.01 -19.97
C VAL A 194 13.14 6.01 -19.08
N ARG A 195 14.08 5.51 -18.27
CA ARG A 195 14.94 6.32 -17.41
C ARG A 195 16.39 6.05 -17.80
N PRO A 196 17.00 6.89 -18.63
CA PRO A 196 18.34 6.63 -19.19
C PRO A 196 19.45 6.55 -18.13
N SER A 197 19.32 7.31 -17.03
CA SER A 197 20.25 7.32 -15.89
C SER A 197 20.22 6.03 -15.08
N GLU A 198 19.06 5.35 -15.03
CA GLU A 198 18.83 4.15 -14.22
C GLU A 198 18.27 3.01 -15.09
N PRO A 199 19.15 2.27 -15.82
CA PRO A 199 18.70 1.20 -16.71
C PRO A 199 17.91 0.09 -16.01
N VAL A 200 18.12 -0.13 -14.71
CA VAL A 200 17.39 -1.12 -13.91
C VAL A 200 15.93 -0.71 -13.67
N ASP A 201 15.64 0.58 -13.75
CA ASP A 201 14.30 1.17 -13.61
C ASP A 201 13.60 1.38 -14.95
N THR A 202 14.24 1.02 -16.04
CA THR A 202 13.71 1.18 -17.40
C THR A 202 12.98 -0.09 -17.83
N LEU A 203 11.76 0.07 -18.35
CA LEU A 203 11.02 -1.02 -18.97
C LEU A 203 11.73 -1.46 -20.27
N GLY A 204 11.83 -2.77 -20.50
CA GLY A 204 12.36 -3.33 -21.75
C GLY A 204 11.56 -2.88 -23.00
N ALA A 205 12.03 -3.26 -24.19
CA ALA A 205 11.36 -2.99 -25.48
C ALA A 205 10.99 -1.51 -25.67
N ASP A 206 12.01 -0.63 -25.57
CA ASP A 206 11.85 0.83 -25.72
C ASP A 206 10.83 1.44 -24.74
N GLY A 207 10.77 0.91 -23.52
CA GLY A 207 9.94 1.40 -22.43
C GLY A 207 8.53 0.81 -22.39
N SER A 208 8.19 -0.16 -23.24
CA SER A 208 6.88 -0.80 -23.25
C SER A 208 6.78 -2.07 -22.40
N GLY A 209 7.89 -2.51 -21.79
CA GLY A 209 7.92 -3.76 -21.03
C GLY A 209 8.17 -5.00 -21.88
N GLY A 210 8.30 -6.14 -21.21
CA GLY A 210 8.46 -7.44 -21.87
C GLY A 210 7.20 -7.91 -22.60
N PRO A 211 7.30 -8.94 -23.45
CA PRO A 211 6.13 -9.53 -24.09
C PRO A 211 5.23 -10.20 -23.07
N VAL A 212 3.91 -10.02 -23.21
CA VAL A 212 2.88 -10.66 -22.37
C VAL A 212 1.80 -11.29 -23.24
N GLY A 213 1.22 -12.41 -22.77
CA GLY A 213 0.02 -12.99 -23.34
C GLY A 213 -1.23 -12.34 -22.76
N TYR A 214 -2.33 -12.36 -23.52
CA TYR A 214 -3.62 -11.92 -22.99
C TYR A 214 -4.13 -12.92 -21.93
N THR A 215 -4.43 -12.43 -20.75
CA THR A 215 -4.85 -13.25 -19.61
C THR A 215 -6.22 -12.86 -19.03
N GLY A 216 -6.76 -11.71 -19.41
CA GLY A 216 -7.87 -11.06 -18.73
C GLY A 216 -7.46 -10.21 -17.53
N MET A 217 -6.21 -10.36 -17.03
CA MET A 217 -5.65 -9.48 -16.00
C MET A 217 -5.21 -8.14 -16.60
N THR A 218 -5.09 -7.10 -15.76
CA THR A 218 -4.58 -5.79 -16.18
C THR A 218 -3.05 -5.73 -16.01
N TRP A 219 -2.34 -5.28 -17.04
CA TRP A 219 -0.89 -5.19 -17.04
C TRP A 219 -0.40 -4.11 -16.05
N SER A 220 0.79 -4.32 -15.48
CA SER A 220 1.49 -3.39 -14.60
C SER A 220 2.93 -3.24 -15.06
N GLY A 221 3.41 -2.01 -15.18
CA GLY A 221 4.82 -1.75 -15.51
C GLY A 221 5.73 -1.95 -14.32
N PHE A 222 5.24 -1.63 -13.14
CA PHE A 222 6.00 -1.64 -11.90
C PHE A 222 5.26 -2.37 -10.79
N ARG A 223 6.02 -2.80 -9.79
CA ARG A 223 5.56 -3.44 -8.55
C ARG A 223 5.15 -2.40 -7.51
N PRO A 224 4.47 -2.79 -6.45
CA PRO A 224 4.27 -1.92 -5.28
C PRO A 224 5.55 -1.38 -4.63
N SER A 225 6.70 -1.97 -4.93
CA SER A 225 8.03 -1.52 -4.49
C SER A 225 8.70 -0.50 -5.42
N ASP A 226 7.99 -0.01 -6.42
CA ASP A 226 8.51 0.85 -7.50
C ASP A 226 9.51 0.14 -8.44
N ASP A 227 9.80 -1.14 -8.23
CA ASP A 227 10.65 -1.95 -9.11
C ASP A 227 9.89 -2.38 -10.38
N VAL A 228 10.62 -2.62 -11.46
CA VAL A 228 10.04 -3.15 -12.71
C VAL A 228 9.30 -4.47 -12.47
N CYS A 229 8.02 -4.53 -12.87
CA CYS A 229 7.25 -5.76 -12.94
C CYS A 229 7.77 -6.59 -14.13
N ARG A 230 8.53 -7.63 -13.82
CA ARG A 230 9.30 -8.39 -14.82
C ARG A 230 8.42 -9.10 -15.84
N TYR A 231 7.28 -9.64 -15.39
CA TYR A 231 6.37 -10.44 -16.20
C TYR A 231 5.03 -9.75 -16.48
N GLY A 232 4.87 -8.50 -16.10
CA GLY A 232 3.75 -7.65 -16.51
C GLY A 232 2.46 -7.84 -15.72
N TYR A 233 2.22 -8.98 -15.08
CA TYR A 233 1.05 -9.19 -14.23
C TYR A 233 1.50 -9.45 -12.79
N ASN A 234 1.48 -8.42 -11.94
CA ASN A 234 1.73 -8.54 -10.50
C ASN A 234 0.49 -9.06 -9.80
N ILE A 235 0.54 -10.26 -9.25
CA ILE A 235 -0.64 -10.98 -8.73
C ILE A 235 -1.23 -10.33 -7.49
N PRO A 236 -0.48 -9.88 -6.48
CA PRO A 236 -1.06 -9.12 -5.36
C PRO A 236 -1.87 -7.91 -5.81
N ALA A 237 -1.36 -7.14 -6.78
CA ALA A 237 -2.05 -5.98 -7.33
C ALA A 237 -3.33 -6.37 -8.10
N GLN A 238 -3.37 -7.54 -8.77
CA GLN A 238 -4.61 -8.04 -9.40
C GLN A 238 -5.72 -8.30 -8.37
N PHE A 239 -5.37 -8.92 -7.25
CA PHE A 239 -6.33 -9.13 -6.15
C PHE A 239 -6.86 -7.82 -5.59
N MET A 240 -6.00 -6.82 -5.43
CA MET A 240 -6.42 -5.49 -4.97
C MET A 240 -7.29 -4.78 -6.03
N ALA A 241 -6.98 -4.93 -7.32
CA ALA A 241 -7.80 -4.41 -8.42
C ALA A 241 -9.20 -5.02 -8.42
N MET A 242 -9.33 -6.34 -8.26
CA MET A 242 -10.64 -7.01 -8.16
C MET A 242 -11.48 -6.43 -7.02
N ARG A 243 -10.88 -6.24 -5.85
CA ARG A 243 -11.55 -5.61 -4.69
C ARG A 243 -11.97 -4.18 -5.00
N ALA A 244 -11.07 -3.35 -5.55
CA ALA A 244 -11.37 -1.97 -5.92
C ALA A 244 -12.52 -1.89 -6.93
N LEU A 245 -12.57 -2.77 -7.93
CA LEU A 245 -13.67 -2.83 -8.92
C LEU A 245 -15.02 -3.18 -8.26
N ARG A 246 -15.04 -4.08 -7.28
CA ARG A 246 -16.25 -4.37 -6.50
C ARG A 246 -16.69 -3.19 -5.65
N GLN A 247 -15.74 -2.49 -5.02
CA GLN A 247 -15.99 -1.27 -4.26
C GLN A 247 -16.54 -0.15 -5.16
N ILE A 248 -16.04 0.02 -6.40
CA ILE A 248 -16.60 0.94 -7.40
C ILE A 248 -18.05 0.55 -7.72
N GLY A 249 -18.35 -0.74 -7.88
CA GLY A 249 -19.74 -1.22 -8.05
C GLY A 249 -20.66 -0.83 -6.88
N GLU A 250 -20.13 -0.75 -5.65
CA GLU A 250 -20.90 -0.22 -4.50
C GLU A 250 -21.08 1.30 -4.59
N PHE A 251 -20.05 2.07 -5.00
CA PHE A 251 -20.16 3.52 -5.21
C PHE A 251 -21.18 3.88 -6.28
N CYS A 252 -21.31 3.08 -7.33
CA CYS A 252 -22.28 3.29 -8.41
C CYS A 252 -23.73 3.37 -7.93
N ARG A 253 -24.04 2.77 -6.76
CA ARG A 253 -25.36 2.93 -6.13
C ARG A 253 -25.61 4.36 -5.63
N VAL A 254 -24.55 5.10 -5.28
CA VAL A 254 -24.64 6.49 -4.86
C VAL A 254 -24.80 7.41 -6.07
N TRP A 255 -24.17 7.05 -7.20
CA TRP A 255 -24.16 7.83 -8.44
C TRP A 255 -25.29 7.48 -9.41
N ASP A 256 -26.01 6.38 -9.17
CA ASP A 256 -27.03 5.82 -10.08
C ASP A 256 -26.43 5.51 -11.48
N ASP A 257 -25.20 4.94 -11.51
CA ASP A 257 -24.45 4.62 -12.74
C ASP A 257 -24.34 3.09 -12.92
N GLU A 258 -25.40 2.50 -13.51
CA GLU A 258 -25.46 1.06 -13.76
C GLU A 258 -24.41 0.61 -14.82
N ASP A 259 -24.11 1.44 -15.84
CA ASP A 259 -23.11 1.10 -16.87
C ASP A 259 -21.72 0.92 -16.28
N LEU A 260 -21.28 1.86 -15.42
CA LEU A 260 -20.00 1.73 -14.75
C LEU A 260 -19.97 0.50 -13.82
N ALA A 261 -21.07 0.21 -13.11
CA ALA A 261 -21.16 -0.95 -12.24
C ALA A 261 -21.01 -2.27 -13.03
N GLU A 262 -21.68 -2.39 -14.18
CA GLU A 262 -21.58 -3.57 -15.05
C GLU A 262 -20.17 -3.74 -15.63
N ARG A 263 -19.54 -2.64 -16.08
CA ARG A 263 -18.18 -2.65 -16.61
C ARG A 263 -17.15 -3.04 -15.54
N ALA A 264 -17.28 -2.51 -14.34
CA ALA A 264 -16.41 -2.84 -13.21
C ALA A 264 -16.56 -4.31 -12.79
N ALA A 265 -17.80 -4.81 -12.68
CA ALA A 265 -18.05 -6.21 -12.35
C ALA A 265 -17.48 -7.17 -13.40
N LYS A 266 -17.71 -6.88 -14.69
CA LYS A 266 -17.17 -7.69 -15.79
C LYS A 266 -15.64 -7.74 -15.76
N LEU A 267 -14.98 -6.61 -15.56
CA LEU A 267 -13.52 -6.54 -15.49
C LEU A 267 -12.97 -7.31 -14.27
N ALA A 268 -13.64 -7.23 -13.11
CA ALA A 268 -13.27 -8.01 -11.95
C ALA A 268 -13.35 -9.52 -12.19
N ASP A 269 -14.41 -9.97 -12.88
CA ASP A 269 -14.61 -11.39 -13.23
C ASP A 269 -13.56 -11.87 -14.24
N GLU A 270 -13.19 -11.05 -15.22
CA GLU A 270 -12.13 -11.36 -16.19
C GLU A 270 -10.75 -11.47 -15.52
N ILE A 271 -10.44 -10.57 -14.58
CA ILE A 271 -9.21 -10.63 -13.79
C ILE A 271 -9.20 -11.91 -12.92
N ASP A 272 -10.29 -12.23 -12.21
CA ASP A 272 -10.40 -13.45 -11.39
C ASP A 272 -10.16 -14.71 -12.22
N ALA A 273 -10.77 -14.79 -13.41
CA ALA A 273 -10.56 -15.90 -14.33
C ALA A 273 -9.09 -16.01 -14.77
N GLY A 274 -8.43 -14.88 -15.04
CA GLY A 274 -7.02 -14.82 -15.39
C GLY A 274 -6.12 -15.29 -14.24
N VAL A 275 -6.35 -14.80 -13.03
CA VAL A 275 -5.60 -15.22 -11.84
C VAL A 275 -5.74 -16.73 -11.62
N ARG A 276 -6.96 -17.27 -11.67
CA ARG A 276 -7.20 -18.72 -11.50
C ARG A 276 -6.52 -19.58 -12.56
N GLN A 277 -6.43 -19.09 -13.79
CA GLN A 277 -5.84 -19.82 -14.89
C GLN A 277 -4.32 -19.76 -14.93
N PHE A 278 -3.72 -18.63 -14.58
CA PHE A 278 -2.29 -18.37 -14.84
C PHE A 278 -1.43 -18.22 -13.59
N ALA A 279 -2.02 -17.88 -12.43
CA ALA A 279 -1.24 -17.46 -11.27
C ALA A 279 -1.08 -18.53 -10.18
N ILE A 280 -1.77 -19.67 -10.29
CA ILE A 280 -1.68 -20.75 -9.30
C ILE A 280 -0.60 -21.73 -9.74
N VAL A 281 0.44 -21.87 -8.90
CA VAL A 281 1.56 -22.79 -9.08
C VAL A 281 1.49 -23.85 -7.99
N ASN A 282 1.31 -25.11 -8.37
CA ASN A 282 1.03 -26.20 -7.44
C ASN A 282 -0.24 -25.90 -6.62
N ASP A 283 -0.09 -25.36 -5.42
CA ASP A 283 -1.18 -25.05 -4.49
C ASP A 283 -1.11 -23.62 -3.92
N HIS A 284 -0.19 -22.79 -4.41
CA HIS A 284 0.00 -21.40 -3.95
C HIS A 284 0.04 -20.41 -5.11
N LEU A 285 -0.03 -19.11 -4.80
CA LEU A 285 0.00 -18.03 -5.78
C LEU A 285 1.44 -17.66 -6.15
N ALA A 286 1.68 -17.46 -7.44
CA ALA A 286 2.88 -16.80 -7.94
C ALA A 286 2.82 -15.28 -7.62
N TYR A 287 3.98 -14.61 -7.63
CA TYR A 287 4.07 -13.15 -7.46
C TYR A 287 3.85 -12.41 -8.78
N GLU A 288 4.42 -12.92 -9.89
CA GLU A 288 4.20 -12.38 -11.23
C GLU A 288 4.06 -13.51 -12.27
N VAL A 289 3.31 -13.21 -13.33
CA VAL A 289 3.19 -14.08 -14.51
C VAL A 289 3.15 -13.24 -15.79
N ASP A 290 3.50 -13.85 -16.95
CA ASP A 290 3.47 -13.19 -18.26
C ASP A 290 2.31 -13.66 -19.17
N GLY A 291 1.55 -14.67 -18.77
CA GLY A 291 0.52 -15.29 -19.61
C GLY A 291 1.07 -16.14 -20.76
N LEU A 292 2.40 -16.26 -20.89
CA LEU A 292 3.10 -17.04 -21.91
C LEU A 292 3.78 -18.31 -21.35
N GLY A 293 3.68 -18.48 -20.02
CA GLY A 293 4.22 -19.63 -19.30
C GLY A 293 5.38 -19.29 -18.36
N SER A 294 5.82 -18.03 -18.30
CA SER A 294 6.79 -17.61 -17.30
C SER A 294 6.08 -17.28 -15.98
N VAL A 295 6.70 -17.66 -14.88
CA VAL A 295 6.21 -17.48 -13.51
C VAL A 295 7.36 -16.99 -12.64
N LEU A 296 7.10 -16.03 -11.76
CA LEU A 296 8.02 -15.59 -10.73
C LEU A 296 7.45 -15.99 -9.36
N GLU A 297 8.15 -16.89 -8.70
CA GLU A 297 7.84 -17.32 -7.35
C GLU A 297 8.74 -16.55 -6.38
N MET A 298 8.18 -15.59 -5.69
CA MET A 298 8.74 -14.79 -4.59
C MET A 298 7.60 -14.14 -3.82
N ASP A 299 7.89 -13.44 -2.74
CA ASP A 299 7.07 -12.34 -2.23
C ASP A 299 7.94 -11.14 -1.92
N ASP A 300 7.34 -9.98 -1.98
CA ASP A 300 7.95 -8.69 -1.67
C ASP A 300 7.25 -8.09 -0.46
N ALA A 301 8.00 -7.52 0.48
CA ALA A 301 7.44 -6.95 1.70
C ALA A 301 6.57 -5.71 1.47
N ASN A 302 6.69 -5.06 0.30
CA ASN A 302 5.84 -3.94 -0.08
C ASN A 302 4.39 -4.40 -0.31
N MET A 303 3.46 -3.69 0.29
CA MET A 303 2.04 -4.00 0.17
C MET A 303 1.41 -3.25 -1.02
N PRO A 304 0.60 -3.91 -1.87
CA PRO A 304 0.12 -5.28 -1.73
C PRO A 304 1.18 -6.34 -2.03
N SER A 305 1.24 -7.35 -1.18
CA SER A 305 2.08 -8.54 -1.29
C SER A 305 1.21 -9.80 -1.20
N LEU A 306 1.76 -10.96 -1.51
CA LEU A 306 1.04 -12.22 -1.31
C LEU A 306 0.67 -12.43 0.16
N LEU A 307 1.56 -12.02 1.07
CA LEU A 307 1.31 -12.08 2.51
C LEU A 307 0.19 -11.13 2.95
N SER A 308 0.04 -9.97 2.30
CA SER A 308 -0.94 -8.94 2.66
C SER A 308 -2.35 -9.17 2.11
N LEU A 309 -2.60 -10.21 1.32
CA LEU A 309 -3.89 -10.42 0.64
C LEU A 309 -5.13 -10.29 1.53
N PRO A 310 -5.15 -10.78 2.80
CA PRO A 310 -6.32 -10.57 3.67
C PRO A 310 -6.58 -9.11 4.04
N LEU A 311 -5.60 -8.22 3.92
CA LEU A 311 -5.71 -6.79 4.19
C LEU A 311 -6.10 -5.99 2.95
N THR A 312 -5.64 -6.44 1.77
CA THR A 312 -5.72 -5.71 0.50
C THR A 312 -6.68 -6.31 -0.52
N SER A 313 -7.28 -7.47 -0.22
CA SER A 313 -8.22 -8.16 -1.10
C SER A 313 -9.40 -8.75 -0.33
N ASP A 314 -10.31 -9.42 -1.04
CA ASP A 314 -11.42 -10.16 -0.44
C ASP A 314 -11.05 -11.60 -0.06
N LEU A 315 -9.80 -12.01 -0.28
CA LEU A 315 -9.31 -13.32 0.10
C LEU A 315 -9.11 -13.40 1.61
N GLY A 316 -9.90 -14.23 2.27
CA GLY A 316 -9.87 -14.34 3.73
C GLY A 316 -8.63 -15.06 4.27
N ARG A 317 -8.29 -14.81 5.54
CA ARG A 317 -7.18 -15.48 6.25
C ARG A 317 -7.31 -17.00 6.25
N ASP A 318 -8.54 -17.53 6.31
CA ASP A 318 -8.81 -18.96 6.39
C ASP A 318 -9.00 -19.61 5.01
N ASP A 319 -8.86 -18.85 3.92
CA ASP A 319 -8.95 -19.41 2.57
C ASP A 319 -7.79 -20.40 2.32
N PRO A 320 -8.07 -21.62 1.83
CA PRO A 320 -7.03 -22.64 1.62
C PRO A 320 -5.92 -22.20 0.67
N LEU A 321 -6.24 -21.42 -0.38
CA LEU A 321 -5.24 -20.90 -1.32
C LEU A 321 -4.34 -19.87 -0.62
N TYR A 322 -4.93 -18.99 0.21
CA TYR A 322 -4.13 -18.05 0.99
C TYR A 322 -3.25 -18.78 2.00
N GLN A 323 -3.76 -19.77 2.72
CA GLN A 323 -2.97 -20.52 3.71
C GLN A 323 -1.79 -21.26 3.06
N ALA A 324 -1.99 -21.86 1.90
CA ALA A 324 -0.91 -22.48 1.14
C ALA A 324 0.13 -21.44 0.68
N THR A 325 -0.35 -20.31 0.12
CA THR A 325 0.49 -19.18 -0.31
C THR A 325 1.29 -18.60 0.87
N ARG A 326 0.65 -18.35 2.00
CA ARG A 326 1.30 -17.84 3.20
C ARG A 326 2.37 -18.81 3.73
N SER A 327 2.06 -20.10 3.74
CA SER A 327 3.02 -21.12 4.18
C SER A 327 4.25 -21.15 3.27
N TRP A 328 4.06 -20.99 1.96
CA TRP A 328 5.15 -20.90 0.99
C TRP A 328 5.97 -19.61 1.17
N VAL A 329 5.32 -18.45 1.30
CA VAL A 329 5.97 -17.14 1.50
C VAL A 329 6.86 -17.14 2.75
N LEU A 330 6.41 -17.77 3.84
CA LEU A 330 7.14 -17.83 5.12
C LEU A 330 8.06 -19.06 5.22
N SER A 331 8.39 -19.72 4.09
CA SER A 331 9.32 -20.81 3.99
C SER A 331 10.63 -20.40 3.30
N GLU A 332 11.65 -21.25 3.39
CA GLU A 332 12.94 -21.03 2.69
C GLU A 332 12.83 -21.11 1.15
N ALA A 333 11.67 -21.49 0.62
CA ALA A 333 11.41 -21.45 -0.82
C ALA A 333 11.23 -20.02 -1.34
N ASN A 334 10.79 -19.07 -0.49
CA ASN A 334 10.77 -17.65 -0.83
C ASN A 334 12.19 -17.08 -0.75
N PRO A 335 12.80 -16.64 -1.86
CA PRO A 335 14.17 -16.12 -1.88
C PRO A 335 14.36 -14.81 -1.08
N TYR A 336 13.26 -14.13 -0.74
CA TYR A 336 13.28 -12.90 0.05
C TYR A 336 12.83 -13.08 1.50
N LEU A 337 12.74 -14.32 1.99
CA LEU A 337 12.59 -14.57 3.40
C LEU A 337 13.97 -14.64 4.07
N PHE A 338 14.31 -13.63 4.83
CA PHE A 338 15.61 -13.49 5.47
C PHE A 338 15.53 -13.81 6.97
N SER A 339 16.66 -14.24 7.54
CA SER A 339 16.80 -14.57 8.95
C SER A 339 18.14 -14.11 9.50
N GLY A 340 18.12 -13.56 10.70
CA GLY A 340 19.30 -13.20 11.48
C GLY A 340 19.06 -13.35 12.97
N PRO A 341 20.03 -12.99 13.81
CA PRO A 341 19.90 -13.12 15.26
C PRO A 341 18.77 -12.31 15.90
N THR A 342 18.35 -11.20 15.25
CA THR A 342 17.36 -10.28 15.83
C THR A 342 15.96 -10.39 15.21
N ALA A 343 15.86 -10.91 13.99
CA ALA A 343 14.61 -11.01 13.27
C ALA A 343 14.60 -12.08 12.19
N ARG A 344 13.41 -12.57 11.83
CA ARG A 344 13.12 -13.33 10.63
C ARG A 344 11.89 -12.72 9.98
N GLY A 345 11.94 -12.42 8.68
CA GLY A 345 10.82 -11.81 7.96
C GLY A 345 11.10 -11.64 6.48
N VAL A 346 10.09 -11.16 5.76
CA VAL A 346 10.18 -10.89 4.32
C VAL A 346 10.90 -9.56 4.09
N GLY A 347 11.82 -9.57 3.14
CA GLY A 347 12.47 -8.38 2.58
C GLY A 347 11.97 -8.06 1.19
N SER A 348 12.79 -7.35 0.42
CA SER A 348 12.44 -6.90 -0.94
C SER A 348 13.68 -6.85 -1.82
N PRO A 349 13.57 -7.12 -3.13
CA PRO A 349 14.65 -6.82 -4.08
C PRO A 349 14.99 -5.33 -4.16
N HIS A 350 14.07 -4.46 -3.77
CA HIS A 350 14.21 -3.00 -3.73
C HIS A 350 15.25 -2.52 -2.71
N SER A 351 15.50 -3.28 -1.67
CA SER A 351 16.42 -2.92 -0.57
C SER A 351 17.69 -3.80 -0.58
N PRO A 352 18.73 -3.48 0.23
CA PRO A 352 19.93 -4.30 0.29
C PRO A 352 19.61 -5.77 0.57
N GLU A 353 20.33 -6.68 -0.08
CA GLU A 353 20.15 -8.13 0.09
C GLU A 353 20.27 -8.53 1.56
N GLY A 354 19.35 -9.37 2.03
CA GLY A 354 19.31 -9.85 3.40
C GLY A 354 18.56 -8.94 4.38
N TYR A 355 18.13 -7.75 3.96
CA TYR A 355 17.39 -6.82 4.82
C TYR A 355 15.91 -7.22 4.92
N ILE A 356 15.34 -7.07 6.11
CA ILE A 356 13.94 -7.33 6.44
C ILE A 356 13.19 -6.00 6.50
N TRP A 357 11.93 -5.98 6.03
CA TRP A 357 11.09 -4.79 6.08
C TRP A 357 10.18 -4.79 7.31
N HIS A 358 10.10 -3.65 8.01
CA HIS A 358 9.18 -3.51 9.13
C HIS A 358 7.70 -3.62 8.70
N ILE A 359 7.35 -3.14 7.49
CA ILE A 359 6.00 -3.33 6.92
C ILE A 359 5.70 -4.82 6.76
N GLY A 360 6.66 -5.61 6.24
CA GLY A 360 6.50 -7.05 6.10
C GLY A 360 6.23 -7.76 7.43
N LEU A 361 6.94 -7.37 8.50
CA LEU A 361 6.68 -7.86 9.86
C LEU A 361 5.30 -7.44 10.38
N ALA A 362 4.88 -6.19 10.14
CA ALA A 362 3.56 -5.72 10.53
C ALA A 362 2.44 -6.49 9.80
N VAL A 363 2.58 -6.71 8.50
CA VAL A 363 1.66 -7.51 7.68
C VAL A 363 1.63 -8.96 8.17
N GLN A 364 2.78 -9.57 8.44
CA GLN A 364 2.88 -10.93 8.96
C GLN A 364 2.10 -11.08 10.27
N GLY A 365 2.26 -10.13 11.20
CA GLY A 365 1.51 -10.13 12.46
C GLY A 365 0.01 -9.89 12.28
N LEU A 366 -0.39 -8.94 11.41
CA LEU A 366 -1.80 -8.64 11.13
C LEU A 366 -2.54 -9.78 10.43
N THR A 367 -1.83 -10.66 9.73
CA THR A 367 -2.40 -11.81 9.01
C THR A 367 -2.14 -13.15 9.70
N GLY A 368 -1.39 -13.15 10.80
CA GLY A 368 -1.06 -14.31 11.62
C GLY A 368 -2.08 -14.57 12.75
N ASP A 369 -1.74 -15.48 13.64
CA ASP A 369 -2.45 -15.68 14.89
C ASP A 369 -1.98 -14.69 15.99
N ASP A 370 -2.62 -14.72 17.16
CA ASP A 370 -2.31 -13.80 18.25
C ASP A 370 -0.87 -13.94 18.78
N VAL A 371 -0.27 -15.14 18.69
CA VAL A 371 1.11 -15.36 19.14
C VAL A 371 2.07 -14.72 18.17
N GLU A 372 1.88 -14.98 16.88
CA GLU A 372 2.70 -14.40 15.81
C GLU A 372 2.57 -12.87 15.75
N ALA A 373 1.36 -12.33 15.94
CA ALA A 373 1.14 -10.88 16.02
C ALA A 373 1.96 -10.22 17.12
N ARG A 374 2.03 -10.84 18.29
CA ARG A 374 2.83 -10.37 19.43
C ARG A 374 4.33 -10.47 19.19
N ASP A 375 4.79 -11.59 18.60
CA ASP A 375 6.20 -11.79 18.27
C ASP A 375 6.67 -10.81 17.21
N CYS A 376 5.86 -10.55 16.17
CA CYS A 376 6.14 -9.54 15.16
C CYS A 376 6.21 -8.14 15.78
N LEU A 377 5.26 -7.77 16.65
CA LEU A 377 5.28 -6.49 17.33
C LEU A 377 6.52 -6.33 18.23
N ALA A 378 6.85 -7.34 19.01
CA ALA A 378 8.05 -7.31 19.85
C ALA A 378 9.33 -7.14 19.00
N THR A 379 9.39 -7.83 17.86
CA THR A 379 10.50 -7.72 16.91
C THR A 379 10.60 -6.31 16.32
N ILE A 380 9.50 -5.72 15.83
CA ILE A 380 9.46 -4.35 15.30
C ILE A 380 9.97 -3.36 16.34
N LEU A 381 9.48 -3.45 17.59
CA LEU A 381 9.89 -2.55 18.65
C LEU A 381 11.36 -2.75 19.10
N ALA A 382 11.94 -3.95 18.91
CA ALA A 382 13.31 -4.25 19.25
C ALA A 382 14.32 -3.87 18.16
N THR A 383 13.87 -3.68 16.91
CA THR A 383 14.72 -3.45 15.74
C THR A 383 14.66 -2.03 15.18
N ASP A 384 14.27 -1.06 16.01
CA ASP A 384 14.21 0.37 15.67
C ASP A 384 15.61 1.05 15.53
N GLY A 385 16.69 0.30 15.56
CA GLY A 385 18.05 0.81 15.45
C GLY A 385 18.45 1.83 16.54
N GLY A 386 17.67 1.96 17.61
CA GLY A 386 17.85 2.96 18.67
C GLY A 386 17.30 4.35 18.28
N THR A 387 16.68 4.49 17.10
CA THR A 387 16.11 5.76 16.60
C THR A 387 14.77 6.08 17.23
N GLY A 388 14.04 5.05 17.62
CA GLY A 388 12.66 5.14 18.07
C GLY A 388 11.63 5.13 16.94
N TRP A 389 12.03 4.87 15.71
CA TRP A 389 11.21 4.81 14.50
C TRP A 389 11.31 3.45 13.84
N THR A 390 10.31 3.05 13.10
CA THR A 390 10.46 1.97 12.13
C THR A 390 11.13 2.51 10.86
N HIS A 391 11.72 1.61 10.10
CA HIS A 391 12.43 1.91 8.86
C HIS A 391 11.81 1.16 7.69
N GLU A 392 12.18 1.50 6.48
CA GLU A 392 11.80 0.75 5.30
C GLU A 392 12.35 -0.67 5.42
N SER A 393 13.67 -0.83 5.56
CA SER A 393 14.32 -2.11 5.79
C SER A 393 15.48 -2.00 6.78
N PHE A 394 15.87 -3.12 7.41
CA PHE A 394 16.98 -3.19 8.36
C PHE A 394 17.73 -4.52 8.24
N ASP A 395 19.03 -4.50 8.60
CA ASP A 395 19.87 -5.70 8.68
C ASP A 395 19.51 -6.53 9.94
N PRO A 396 19.01 -7.78 9.78
CA PRO A 396 18.65 -8.60 10.94
C PRO A 396 19.84 -9.09 11.76
N THR A 397 21.09 -8.77 11.37
CA THR A 397 22.28 -9.04 12.17
C THR A 397 22.72 -7.81 12.97
N ASP A 398 22.41 -6.60 12.49
CA ASP A 398 22.70 -5.32 13.13
C ASP A 398 21.61 -4.30 12.77
N PRO A 399 20.53 -4.18 13.56
CA PRO A 399 19.42 -3.27 13.27
C PRO A 399 19.78 -1.78 13.23
N THR A 400 21.00 -1.40 13.64
CA THR A 400 21.47 -0.01 13.46
C THR A 400 21.79 0.32 12.00
N ARG A 401 21.82 -0.71 11.13
CA ARG A 401 21.96 -0.59 9.68
C ARG A 401 20.59 -0.72 9.04
N PHE A 402 20.06 0.39 8.56
CA PHE A 402 18.71 0.48 8.00
C PHE A 402 18.67 1.42 6.80
N THR A 403 17.63 1.26 5.97
CA THR A 403 17.26 2.23 4.93
C THR A 403 16.18 3.15 5.47
N ARG A 404 16.13 4.37 4.96
CA ARG A 404 15.17 5.43 5.30
C ARG A 404 15.01 5.68 6.81
N GLY A 405 15.58 6.77 7.28
CA GLY A 405 15.51 7.15 8.68
C GLY A 405 14.14 7.63 9.17
N TRP A 406 13.24 7.98 8.23
CA TRP A 406 11.87 8.39 8.50
C TRP A 406 10.93 7.88 7.42
N PHE A 407 10.17 6.82 7.73
CA PHE A 407 9.23 6.18 6.84
C PHE A 407 7.86 6.03 7.53
N SER A 408 6.97 7.01 7.29
CA SER A 408 5.70 7.14 8.02
C SER A 408 4.73 6.00 7.73
N TRP A 409 4.72 5.44 6.53
CA TRP A 409 3.89 4.28 6.21
C TRP A 409 4.23 3.08 7.12
N SER A 410 5.49 2.79 7.31
CA SER A 410 5.94 1.71 8.20
C SER A 410 5.49 1.95 9.66
N ASN A 411 5.62 3.20 10.16
CA ASN A 411 5.13 3.57 11.48
C ASN A 411 3.61 3.32 11.61
N SER A 412 2.83 3.70 10.60
CA SER A 412 1.37 3.53 10.60
C SER A 412 0.96 2.06 10.58
N MET A 413 1.65 1.21 9.81
CA MET A 413 1.37 -0.24 9.80
C MET A 413 1.72 -0.89 11.14
N ALA A 414 2.81 -0.46 11.79
CA ALA A 414 3.14 -0.92 13.13
C ALA A 414 2.10 -0.45 14.18
N CYS A 415 1.58 0.78 14.05
CA CYS A 415 0.46 1.26 14.89
C CYS A 415 -0.80 0.41 14.72
N LEU A 416 -1.12 0.03 13.47
CA LEU A 416 -2.25 -0.85 13.19
C LEU A 416 -2.07 -2.24 13.86
N LEU A 417 -0.85 -2.79 13.81
CA LEU A 417 -0.53 -4.03 14.53
C LEU A 417 -0.64 -3.88 16.04
N MET A 418 -0.17 -2.76 16.62
CA MET A 418 -0.34 -2.48 18.07
C MET A 418 -1.81 -2.48 18.48
N MET A 419 -2.68 -1.83 17.69
CA MET A 419 -4.13 -1.81 17.93
C MET A 419 -4.72 -3.21 17.84
N ALA A 420 -4.35 -3.99 16.81
CA ALA A 420 -4.85 -5.35 16.64
C ALA A 420 -4.43 -6.28 17.80
N VAL A 421 -3.16 -6.21 18.26
CA VAL A 421 -2.67 -6.99 19.42
C VAL A 421 -3.39 -6.59 20.71
N ALA A 422 -3.78 -5.32 20.84
CA ALA A 422 -4.55 -4.82 22.00
C ALA A 422 -6.04 -5.12 21.92
N GLY A 423 -6.56 -5.65 20.79
CA GLY A 423 -7.97 -5.93 20.59
C GLY A 423 -8.83 -4.69 20.30
N ILE A 424 -8.24 -3.67 19.68
CA ILE A 424 -8.87 -2.36 19.34
C ILE A 424 -9.25 -2.33 17.87
#